data_e18a6224695b2326db329367d9bf66a8
#
_entry.id   e18a6224695b2326db329367d9bf66a8
#
_cell.length_a   1.000
_cell.length_b   1.000
_cell.length_c   1.000
_cell.angle_alpha   90.00
_cell.angle_beta   90.00
_cell.angle_gamma   90.00
#
_symmetry.space_group_name_H-M   'P 1'
#
loop_
_entity.id
_entity.type
_entity.pdbx_description
1 polymer ?
#
loop_
_entity_poly.entity_id
_entity_poly.type
_entity_poly.pdbx_seq_one_letter_code
_entity_poly.pdbx_strand_id
1 'polypeptide(L)'
;KISLGKKSFGFVDLCGQLRFQKRWAHSPRIPETSVLGHMLIVAIASYLCTMEMKGKICEKRFYNNYYCGLFHDLPEVLTKDIISPVKKVPNLDEVIKEYEYQKMKEKLLPLLPKPWHDEMRYFTENEFENKIIVDNEVKIVPILEEKYNKEEFFPLDGNIIKACDKFSAFIEASLSIKHGIKSEELVEGKKNIHKDYKHKKINGLDFGKIFEISF
;
A
#
# COMPACT_ATOMS: atom_id res chain seq x y z
N LYS A 1 -18.87 12.19 -13.84
CA LYS A 1 -19.67 11.10 -14.44
C LYS A 1 -18.74 10.08 -15.06
N ILE A 2 -18.77 8.84 -14.58
CA ILE A 2 -18.10 7.70 -15.25
C ILE A 2 -18.85 7.47 -16.56
N SER A 3 -18.14 7.57 -17.67
CA SER A 3 -18.73 7.38 -19.01
C SER A 3 -18.32 6.00 -19.53
N LEU A 4 -19.27 5.06 -19.58
CA LEU A 4 -19.07 3.74 -20.17
C LEU A 4 -18.53 3.88 -21.62
N GLY A 5 -17.51 3.09 -21.94
CA GLY A 5 -16.88 3.11 -23.27
C GLY A 5 -15.88 4.23 -23.51
N LYS A 6 -15.50 5.02 -22.48
CA LYS A 6 -14.48 6.05 -22.57
C LYS A 6 -13.34 5.81 -21.57
N LYS A 7 -12.40 6.76 -21.47
CA LYS A 7 -11.15 6.65 -20.67
C LYS A 7 -11.36 6.15 -19.25
N SER A 8 -12.38 6.64 -18.53
CA SER A 8 -12.67 6.23 -17.15
C SER A 8 -13.03 4.74 -17.03
N PHE A 9 -13.71 4.16 -18.05
CA PHE A 9 -13.96 2.72 -18.09
C PHE A 9 -12.66 1.95 -18.30
N GLY A 10 -11.77 2.44 -19.16
CA GLY A 10 -10.43 1.85 -19.34
C GLY A 10 -9.62 1.82 -18.05
N PHE A 11 -9.73 2.87 -17.20
CA PHE A 11 -9.10 2.86 -15.87
C PHE A 11 -9.67 1.76 -14.96
N VAL A 12 -10.99 1.64 -14.87
CA VAL A 12 -11.65 0.60 -14.06
C VAL A 12 -11.31 -0.81 -14.56
N ASP A 13 -11.27 -1.00 -15.88
CA ASP A 13 -10.87 -2.27 -16.49
C ASP A 13 -9.41 -2.61 -16.16
N LEU A 14 -8.50 -1.62 -16.26
CA LEU A 14 -7.09 -1.79 -15.91
C LEU A 14 -6.93 -2.18 -14.43
N CYS A 15 -7.57 -1.46 -13.50
CA CYS A 15 -7.58 -1.83 -12.08
C CYS A 15 -8.14 -3.24 -11.87
N GLY A 16 -9.21 -3.59 -12.62
CA GLY A 16 -9.83 -4.91 -12.56
C GLY A 16 -8.89 -6.05 -12.96
N GLN A 17 -7.84 -5.79 -13.74
CA GLN A 17 -6.84 -6.81 -14.12
C GLN A 17 -6.01 -7.28 -12.92
N LEU A 18 -5.85 -6.44 -11.88
CA LEU A 18 -5.14 -6.81 -10.65
C LEU A 18 -5.80 -7.98 -9.89
N ARG A 19 -7.07 -8.28 -10.14
CA ARG A 19 -7.75 -9.47 -9.58
C ARG A 19 -7.18 -10.79 -10.09
N PHE A 20 -6.49 -10.78 -11.24
CA PHE A 20 -5.88 -11.98 -11.84
C PHE A 20 -4.39 -12.09 -11.52
N GLN A 21 -3.76 -11.05 -11.00
CA GLN A 21 -2.37 -11.10 -10.55
C GLN A 21 -2.32 -11.69 -9.14
N LYS A 22 -1.56 -12.78 -9.00
CA LYS A 22 -1.44 -13.50 -7.72
C LYS A 22 -0.23 -12.99 -6.96
N ARG A 23 -0.43 -12.68 -5.69
CA ARG A 23 0.67 -12.44 -4.76
C ARG A 23 1.38 -13.75 -4.45
N TRP A 24 2.68 -13.69 -4.14
CA TRP A 24 3.51 -14.86 -3.90
C TRP A 24 3.53 -15.84 -5.08
N ALA A 25 3.56 -15.33 -6.32
CA ALA A 25 3.40 -16.13 -7.54
C ALA A 25 4.36 -17.32 -7.66
N HIS A 26 5.49 -17.30 -6.94
CA HIS A 26 6.51 -18.36 -6.93
C HIS A 26 6.37 -19.33 -5.76
N SER A 27 5.43 -19.11 -4.83
CA SER A 27 5.18 -19.98 -3.68
C SER A 27 3.75 -20.48 -3.70
N PRO A 28 3.52 -21.82 -3.60
CA PRO A 28 2.17 -22.35 -3.41
C PRO A 28 1.51 -21.71 -2.19
N ARG A 29 0.24 -21.31 -2.33
CA ARG A 29 -0.52 -20.68 -1.24
C ARG A 29 -1.97 -21.13 -1.22
N ILE A 30 -2.52 -21.24 0.02
CA ILE A 30 -3.94 -21.45 0.28
C ILE A 30 -4.32 -20.57 1.49
N PRO A 31 -5.34 -19.70 1.38
CA PRO A 31 -6.02 -19.27 0.14
C PRO A 31 -5.10 -18.42 -0.75
N GLU A 32 -5.35 -18.44 -2.05
CA GLU A 32 -4.70 -17.49 -2.96
C GLU A 32 -5.20 -16.06 -2.71
N THR A 33 -4.30 -15.08 -2.79
CA THR A 33 -4.64 -13.65 -2.72
C THR A 33 -4.21 -12.97 -4.02
N SER A 34 -5.12 -12.22 -4.61
CA SER A 34 -4.80 -11.35 -5.73
C SER A 34 -4.18 -10.02 -5.24
N VAL A 35 -3.46 -9.32 -6.12
CA VAL A 35 -2.95 -7.98 -5.82
C VAL A 35 -4.12 -7.04 -5.46
N LEU A 36 -5.24 -7.08 -6.18
CA LEU A 36 -6.42 -6.28 -5.86
C LEU A 36 -7.00 -6.60 -4.46
N GLY A 37 -7.06 -7.88 -4.08
CA GLY A 37 -7.53 -8.30 -2.75
C GLY A 37 -6.59 -7.83 -1.64
N HIS A 38 -5.28 -7.89 -1.87
CA HIS A 38 -4.27 -7.35 -0.97
C HIS A 38 -4.43 -5.84 -0.77
N MET A 39 -4.53 -5.07 -1.86
CA MET A 39 -4.72 -3.62 -1.80
C MET A 39 -5.95 -3.23 -0.96
N LEU A 40 -7.06 -3.97 -1.11
CA LEU A 40 -8.27 -3.74 -0.31
C LEU A 40 -8.03 -4.02 1.18
N ILE A 41 -7.33 -5.11 1.53
CA ILE A 41 -6.96 -5.41 2.93
C ILE A 41 -6.08 -4.31 3.52
N VAL A 42 -5.08 -3.84 2.77
CA VAL A 42 -4.22 -2.74 3.21
C VAL A 42 -5.02 -1.46 3.43
N ALA A 43 -5.93 -1.12 2.53
CA ALA A 43 -6.81 0.05 2.67
C ALA A 43 -7.66 -0.01 3.94
N ILE A 44 -8.32 -1.16 4.18
CA ILE A 44 -9.15 -1.38 5.38
C ILE A 44 -8.28 -1.31 6.65
N ALA A 45 -7.14 -2.01 6.67
CA ALA A 45 -6.24 -2.00 7.82
C ALA A 45 -5.71 -0.59 8.12
N SER A 46 -5.33 0.18 7.09
CA SER A 46 -4.87 1.55 7.23
C SER A 46 -5.95 2.48 7.80
N TYR A 47 -7.19 2.32 7.34
CA TYR A 47 -8.34 3.06 7.88
C TYR A 47 -8.57 2.73 9.36
N LEU A 48 -8.60 1.43 9.72
CA LEU A 48 -8.78 0.98 11.11
C LEU A 48 -7.63 1.43 12.02
N CYS A 49 -6.38 1.35 11.55
CA CYS A 49 -5.24 1.90 12.28
C CYS A 49 -5.39 3.40 12.51
N THR A 50 -5.91 4.15 11.53
CA THR A 50 -6.15 5.59 11.69
C THR A 50 -7.24 5.86 12.73
N MET A 51 -8.29 5.03 12.82
CA MET A 51 -9.32 5.12 13.87
C MET A 51 -8.78 4.89 15.28
N GLU A 52 -7.79 4.00 15.43
CA GLU A 52 -7.18 3.66 16.72
C GLU A 52 -6.10 4.67 17.17
N MET A 53 -5.72 5.64 16.34
CA MET A 53 -4.80 6.70 16.74
C MET A 53 -5.41 7.57 17.83
N LYS A 54 -4.57 8.06 18.74
CA LYS A 54 -5.02 8.95 19.83
C LYS A 54 -5.31 10.36 19.33
N GLY A 55 -6.34 10.98 19.90
CA GLY A 55 -6.73 12.34 19.60
C GLY A 55 -7.77 12.44 18.47
N LYS A 56 -8.08 13.67 18.08
CA LYS A 56 -9.00 13.93 16.98
C LYS A 56 -8.21 13.94 15.67
N ILE A 57 -8.45 12.97 14.83
CA ILE A 57 -7.81 12.86 13.51
C ILE A 57 -8.69 13.59 12.48
N CYS A 58 -8.07 14.36 11.57
CA CYS A 58 -8.79 15.07 10.52
C CYS A 58 -9.30 14.11 9.43
N GLU A 59 -10.42 14.43 8.79
CA GLU A 59 -11.08 13.55 7.81
C GLU A 59 -10.20 13.28 6.60
N LYS A 60 -9.43 14.27 6.15
CA LYS A 60 -8.52 14.12 5.01
C LYS A 60 -7.44 13.07 5.30
N ARG A 61 -6.98 12.92 6.54
CA ARG A 61 -6.01 11.90 6.93
C ARG A 61 -6.58 10.48 6.80
N PHE A 62 -7.87 10.28 7.22
CA PHE A 62 -8.58 9.03 6.98
C PHE A 62 -8.71 8.72 5.48
N TYR A 63 -9.14 9.72 4.73
CA TYR A 63 -9.29 9.62 3.29
C TYR A 63 -7.95 9.25 2.63
N ASN A 64 -6.88 9.97 2.92
CA ASN A 64 -5.58 9.75 2.32
C ASN A 64 -4.99 8.38 2.69
N ASN A 65 -5.10 7.95 3.95
CA ASN A 65 -4.60 6.66 4.40
C ASN A 65 -5.36 5.51 3.73
N TYR A 66 -6.69 5.61 3.62
CA TYR A 66 -7.50 4.61 2.94
C TYR A 66 -7.15 4.51 1.45
N TYR A 67 -7.14 5.64 0.73
CA TYR A 67 -6.91 5.63 -0.71
C TYR A 67 -5.45 5.34 -1.07
N CYS A 68 -4.50 5.77 -0.27
CA CYS A 68 -3.12 5.34 -0.45
C CYS A 68 -3.00 3.81 -0.28
N GLY A 69 -3.56 3.25 0.79
CA GLY A 69 -3.60 1.80 0.97
C GLY A 69 -4.32 1.06 -0.17
N LEU A 70 -5.34 1.70 -0.78
CA LEU A 70 -6.07 1.12 -1.91
C LEU A 70 -5.29 1.18 -3.23
N PHE A 71 -4.42 2.17 -3.43
CA PHE A 71 -3.75 2.42 -4.71
C PHE A 71 -2.22 2.24 -4.67
N HIS A 72 -1.62 1.89 -3.51
CA HIS A 72 -0.16 1.81 -3.37
C HIS A 72 0.52 0.86 -4.38
N ASP A 73 -0.11 -0.28 -4.68
CA ASP A 73 0.37 -1.28 -5.66
C ASP A 73 -0.30 -1.12 -7.04
N LEU A 74 -1.01 -0.02 -7.31
CA LEU A 74 -1.67 0.20 -8.61
C LEU A 74 -0.67 0.18 -9.79
N PRO A 75 0.56 0.70 -9.68
CA PRO A 75 1.56 0.60 -10.75
C PRO A 75 1.85 -0.84 -11.18
N GLU A 76 1.67 -1.84 -10.32
CA GLU A 76 1.91 -3.25 -10.62
C GLU A 76 0.99 -3.81 -11.72
N VAL A 77 -0.12 -3.15 -12.03
CA VAL A 77 -0.95 -3.53 -13.19
C VAL A 77 -0.17 -3.40 -14.51
N LEU A 78 0.84 -2.53 -14.55
CA LEU A 78 1.67 -2.25 -15.73
C LEU A 78 3.01 -3.02 -15.73
N THR A 79 3.53 -3.37 -14.55
CA THR A 79 4.85 -3.97 -14.36
C THR A 79 4.80 -5.41 -13.89
N LYS A 80 3.64 -5.84 -13.39
CA LYS A 80 3.38 -7.07 -12.62
C LYS A 80 4.06 -7.02 -11.24
N ASP A 81 3.58 -7.86 -10.32
CA ASP A 81 4.18 -7.99 -8.98
C ASP A 81 5.62 -8.53 -9.10
N ILE A 82 6.59 -7.67 -8.80
CA ILE A 82 8.00 -8.02 -8.77
C ILE A 82 8.33 -8.51 -7.37
N ILE A 83 8.79 -9.77 -7.28
CA ILE A 83 9.08 -10.43 -6.01
C ILE A 83 10.10 -9.69 -5.16
N SER A 84 9.88 -9.66 -3.84
CA SER A 84 10.73 -8.94 -2.88
C SER A 84 12.24 -9.26 -2.96
N PRO A 85 12.71 -10.48 -3.24
CA PRO A 85 14.13 -10.73 -3.44
C PRO A 85 14.75 -9.95 -4.59
N VAL A 86 14.01 -9.75 -5.68
CA VAL A 86 14.47 -8.97 -6.85
C VAL A 86 14.54 -7.48 -6.50
N LYS A 87 13.56 -6.95 -5.76
CA LYS A 87 13.56 -5.56 -5.29
C LYS A 87 14.73 -5.23 -4.32
N LYS A 88 15.37 -6.25 -3.71
CA LYS A 88 16.53 -6.07 -2.82
C LYS A 88 17.89 -5.98 -3.53
N VAL A 89 17.95 -6.19 -4.84
CA VAL A 89 19.18 -6.02 -5.62
C VAL A 89 19.54 -4.52 -5.61
N PRO A 90 20.79 -4.14 -5.29
CA PRO A 90 21.20 -2.75 -5.24
C PRO A 90 20.85 -1.99 -6.52
N ASN A 91 20.32 -0.79 -6.38
CA ASN A 91 19.89 0.13 -7.45
C ASN A 91 18.69 -0.36 -8.31
N LEU A 92 18.23 -1.60 -8.15
CA LEU A 92 17.11 -2.11 -8.96
C LEU A 92 15.76 -1.54 -8.52
N ASP A 93 15.58 -1.33 -7.22
CA ASP A 93 14.36 -0.72 -6.68
C ASP A 93 14.12 0.70 -7.25
N GLU A 94 15.19 1.49 -7.37
CA GLU A 94 15.12 2.84 -7.96
C GLU A 94 14.75 2.79 -9.46
N VAL A 95 15.34 1.85 -10.20
CA VAL A 95 15.03 1.65 -11.63
C VAL A 95 13.57 1.20 -11.81
N ILE A 96 13.08 0.31 -10.96
CA ILE A 96 11.69 -0.16 -10.99
C ILE A 96 10.75 1.01 -10.72
N LYS A 97 10.99 1.81 -9.68
CA LYS A 97 10.18 2.99 -9.34
C LYS A 97 10.15 4.02 -10.46
N GLU A 98 11.29 4.31 -11.07
CA GLU A 98 11.34 5.23 -12.21
C GLU A 98 10.53 4.67 -13.40
N TYR A 99 10.65 3.37 -13.68
CA TYR A 99 9.87 2.74 -14.74
C TYR A 99 8.36 2.77 -14.44
N GLU A 100 7.96 2.47 -13.20
CA GLU A 100 6.57 2.56 -12.75
C GLU A 100 6.02 3.98 -12.89
N TYR A 101 6.79 4.99 -12.46
CA TYR A 101 6.44 6.39 -12.62
C TYR A 101 6.20 6.75 -14.10
N GLN A 102 7.11 6.37 -15.00
CA GLN A 102 6.96 6.61 -16.43
C GLN A 102 5.71 5.91 -16.98
N LYS A 103 5.47 4.65 -16.62
CA LYS A 103 4.29 3.91 -17.09
C LYS A 103 2.98 4.46 -16.53
N MET A 104 2.95 4.89 -15.29
CA MET A 104 1.80 5.60 -14.70
C MET A 104 1.46 6.85 -15.52
N LYS A 105 2.46 7.68 -15.83
CA LYS A 105 2.31 8.91 -16.61
C LYS A 105 1.84 8.64 -18.05
N GLU A 106 2.38 7.62 -18.70
CA GLU A 106 2.09 7.32 -20.11
C GLU A 106 0.76 6.60 -20.31
N LYS A 107 0.41 5.67 -19.42
CA LYS A 107 -0.68 4.71 -19.68
C LYS A 107 -1.87 4.85 -18.73
N LEU A 108 -1.65 5.15 -17.46
CA LEU A 108 -2.71 5.13 -16.46
C LEU A 108 -3.32 6.52 -16.25
N LEU A 109 -2.52 7.53 -15.96
CA LEU A 109 -3.02 8.89 -15.74
C LEU A 109 -3.84 9.44 -16.92
N PRO A 110 -3.50 9.19 -18.21
CA PRO A 110 -4.34 9.63 -19.33
C PRO A 110 -5.74 9.04 -19.35
N LEU A 111 -6.02 7.96 -18.60
CA LEU A 111 -7.35 7.37 -18.47
C LEU A 111 -8.21 8.11 -17.43
N LEU A 112 -7.59 8.93 -16.59
CA LEU A 112 -8.25 9.69 -15.54
C LEU A 112 -8.52 11.15 -15.98
N PRO A 113 -9.53 11.81 -15.39
CA PRO A 113 -9.69 13.25 -15.50
C PRO A 113 -8.44 13.98 -14.97
N LYS A 114 -8.00 15.04 -15.67
CA LYS A 114 -6.82 15.80 -15.28
C LYS A 114 -6.80 16.26 -13.81
N PRO A 115 -7.92 16.73 -13.21
CA PRO A 115 -7.93 17.14 -11.79
C PRO A 115 -7.61 16.02 -10.80
N TRP A 116 -7.65 14.74 -11.22
CA TRP A 116 -7.36 13.60 -10.35
C TRP A 116 -5.91 13.11 -10.46
N HIS A 117 -5.13 13.65 -11.41
CA HIS A 117 -3.77 13.18 -11.66
C HIS A 117 -2.85 13.39 -10.45
N ASP A 118 -2.91 14.58 -9.83
CA ASP A 118 -2.04 14.92 -8.71
C ASP A 118 -2.40 14.09 -7.46
N GLU A 119 -3.69 13.87 -7.21
CA GLU A 119 -4.14 13.03 -6.12
C GLU A 119 -3.74 11.56 -6.34
N MET A 120 -3.87 11.03 -7.57
CA MET A 120 -3.43 9.68 -7.88
C MET A 120 -1.91 9.51 -7.68
N ARG A 121 -1.12 10.48 -8.12
CA ARG A 121 0.32 10.49 -7.87
C ARG A 121 0.65 10.57 -6.38
N TYR A 122 -0.10 11.36 -5.63
CA TYR A 122 0.05 11.47 -4.18
C TYR A 122 -0.12 10.13 -3.48
N PHE A 123 -0.97 9.24 -3.98
CA PHE A 123 -1.20 7.90 -3.42
C PHE A 123 -0.21 6.85 -3.91
N THR A 124 0.38 7.00 -5.09
CA THR A 124 1.20 5.95 -5.74
C THR A 124 2.70 6.27 -5.77
N GLU A 125 3.10 7.52 -5.53
CA GLU A 125 4.51 7.91 -5.47
C GLU A 125 4.97 8.02 -4.02
N ASN A 126 6.09 7.36 -3.66
CA ASN A 126 6.60 7.31 -2.29
C ASN A 126 5.50 6.96 -1.26
N GLU A 127 4.73 5.94 -1.57
CA GLU A 127 3.52 5.49 -0.85
C GLU A 127 3.78 5.13 0.61
N PHE A 128 5.01 4.75 0.94
CA PHE A 128 5.43 4.36 2.29
C PHE A 128 6.09 5.49 3.09
N GLU A 129 6.14 6.69 2.54
CA GLU A 129 6.66 7.88 3.22
C GLU A 129 5.52 8.73 3.80
N ASN A 130 5.73 9.27 5.02
CA ASN A 130 4.79 10.24 5.57
C ASN A 130 4.84 11.52 4.74
N LYS A 131 3.68 12.01 4.32
CA LYS A 131 3.58 13.16 3.41
C LYS A 131 2.60 14.20 3.88
N ILE A 132 2.89 15.44 3.52
CA ILE A 132 2.00 16.60 3.66
C ILE A 132 2.08 17.45 2.39
N ILE A 133 1.10 18.33 2.20
CA ILE A 133 1.14 19.36 1.16
C ILE A 133 1.30 20.72 1.85
N VAL A 134 2.34 21.46 1.49
CA VAL A 134 2.61 22.83 1.95
C VAL A 134 2.97 23.67 0.75
N ASP A 135 2.31 24.82 0.58
CA ASP A 135 2.52 25.72 -0.56
C ASP A 135 2.33 25.03 -1.93
N ASN A 136 1.35 24.14 -2.03
CA ASN A 136 1.07 23.29 -3.20
C ASN A 136 2.20 22.29 -3.57
N GLU A 137 3.15 22.07 -2.68
CA GLU A 137 4.23 21.09 -2.88
C GLU A 137 4.09 19.92 -1.91
N VAL A 138 4.32 18.70 -2.40
CA VAL A 138 4.38 17.51 -1.57
C VAL A 138 5.71 17.48 -0.82
N LYS A 139 5.64 17.41 0.51
CA LYS A 139 6.82 17.30 1.39
C LYS A 139 6.79 16.00 2.15
N ILE A 140 7.89 15.27 2.10
CA ILE A 140 8.13 14.08 2.92
C ILE A 140 8.58 14.54 4.31
N VAL A 141 7.94 13.98 5.35
CA VAL A 141 8.25 14.30 6.74
C VAL A 141 8.51 13.01 7.53
N PRO A 142 9.49 13.00 8.44
CA PRO A 142 9.80 11.77 9.20
C PRO A 142 8.65 11.38 10.13
N ILE A 143 7.92 12.35 10.66
CA ILE A 143 6.79 12.17 11.58
C ILE A 143 5.72 13.19 11.23
N LEU A 144 4.44 12.76 11.22
CA LEU A 144 3.30 13.66 11.13
C LEU A 144 3.01 14.27 12.51
N GLU A 145 3.58 15.44 12.74
CA GLU A 145 3.32 16.21 13.95
C GLU A 145 1.85 16.67 14.03
N GLU A 146 1.35 16.92 15.24
CA GLU A 146 -0.04 17.33 15.46
C GLU A 146 -0.44 18.61 14.68
N LYS A 147 0.51 19.54 14.49
CA LYS A 147 0.26 20.76 13.68
C LYS A 147 -0.15 20.49 12.24
N TYR A 148 0.25 19.31 11.68
CA TYR A 148 -0.09 18.89 10.32
C TYR A 148 -1.37 18.05 10.24
N ASN A 149 -1.97 17.70 11.38
CA ASN A 149 -3.22 16.95 11.43
C ASN A 149 -4.44 17.86 11.16
N LYS A 150 -4.47 18.48 9.99
CA LYS A 150 -5.50 19.39 9.52
C LYS A 150 -5.76 19.18 8.03
N GLU A 151 -6.98 19.48 7.59
CA GLU A 151 -7.41 19.30 6.20
C GLU A 151 -6.49 19.98 5.18
N GLU A 152 -6.01 21.18 5.50
CA GLU A 152 -5.17 22.02 4.63
C GLU A 152 -3.81 21.40 4.27
N PHE A 153 -3.29 20.51 5.12
CA PHE A 153 -2.01 19.84 4.90
C PHE A 153 -2.12 18.49 4.20
N PHE A 154 -3.33 18.00 3.94
CA PHE A 154 -3.52 16.70 3.27
C PHE A 154 -2.67 15.56 3.87
N PRO A 155 -2.60 15.38 5.20
CA PRO A 155 -1.66 14.46 5.82
C PRO A 155 -1.88 13.01 5.36
N LEU A 156 -0.77 12.27 5.16
CA LEU A 156 -0.76 10.86 4.79
C LEU A 156 0.32 10.11 5.57
N ASP A 157 -0.08 9.03 6.25
CA ASP A 157 0.79 8.19 7.08
C ASP A 157 1.42 7.04 6.30
N GLY A 158 2.41 7.30 5.47
CA GLY A 158 3.07 6.26 4.68
C GLY A 158 3.67 5.13 5.54
N ASN A 159 4.16 5.45 6.75
CA ASN A 159 4.65 4.44 7.68
C ASN A 159 3.54 3.50 8.20
N ILE A 160 2.29 3.97 8.34
CA ILE A 160 1.13 3.12 8.65
C ILE A 160 0.80 2.25 7.44
N ILE A 161 0.78 2.82 6.23
CA ILE A 161 0.53 2.07 4.99
C ILE A 161 1.53 0.93 4.86
N LYS A 162 2.83 1.21 5.03
CA LYS A 162 3.91 0.21 5.02
C LYS A 162 3.70 -0.90 6.05
N ALA A 163 3.27 -0.54 7.25
CA ALA A 163 3.01 -1.52 8.30
C ALA A 163 1.78 -2.38 7.97
N CYS A 164 0.74 -1.81 7.38
CA CYS A 164 -0.46 -2.52 6.93
C CYS A 164 -0.18 -3.43 5.72
N ASP A 165 0.68 -3.03 4.77
CA ASP A 165 1.18 -3.90 3.70
C ASP A 165 1.88 -5.13 4.29
N LYS A 166 2.82 -4.93 5.21
CA LYS A 166 3.52 -6.03 5.87
C LYS A 166 2.59 -6.90 6.71
N PHE A 167 1.58 -6.31 7.35
CA PHE A 167 0.56 -7.05 8.09
C PHE A 167 -0.28 -7.94 7.17
N SER A 168 -0.70 -7.44 6.02
CA SER A 168 -1.40 -8.25 5.01
C SER A 168 -0.54 -9.44 4.57
N ALA A 169 0.73 -9.20 4.22
CA ALA A 169 1.66 -10.28 3.84
C ALA A 169 1.89 -11.29 4.98
N PHE A 170 1.92 -10.83 6.23
CA PHE A 170 2.04 -11.70 7.42
C PHE A 170 0.79 -12.60 7.59
N ILE A 171 -0.41 -12.04 7.44
CA ILE A 171 -1.66 -12.82 7.47
C ILE A 171 -1.66 -13.85 6.35
N GLU A 172 -1.30 -13.45 5.13
CA GLU A 172 -1.23 -14.31 3.96
C GLU A 172 -0.32 -15.52 4.19
N ALA A 173 0.89 -15.29 4.70
CA ALA A 173 1.82 -16.37 5.03
C ALA A 173 1.30 -17.25 6.18
N SER A 174 0.74 -16.64 7.23
CA SER A 174 0.21 -17.34 8.41
C SER A 174 -0.93 -18.29 8.05
N LEU A 175 -1.87 -17.84 7.23
CA LEU A 175 -2.99 -18.66 6.76
C LEU A 175 -2.51 -19.84 5.91
N SER A 176 -1.57 -19.60 4.99
CA SER A 176 -0.98 -20.68 4.18
C SER A 176 -0.30 -21.74 5.03
N ILE A 177 0.50 -21.32 6.00
CA ILE A 177 1.19 -22.23 6.93
C ILE A 177 0.17 -23.03 7.75
N LYS A 178 -0.91 -22.39 8.21
CA LYS A 178 -2.01 -23.06 8.95
C LYS A 178 -2.69 -24.14 8.09
N HIS A 179 -2.82 -23.89 6.80
CA HIS A 179 -3.35 -24.86 5.82
C HIS A 179 -2.33 -25.91 5.36
N GLY A 180 -1.16 -25.99 6.00
CA GLY A 180 -0.15 -27.01 5.74
C GLY A 180 0.87 -26.67 4.64
N ILE A 181 0.77 -25.51 4.01
CA ILE A 181 1.76 -25.05 3.02
C ILE A 181 2.92 -24.37 3.74
N LYS A 182 4.07 -25.03 3.77
CA LYS A 182 5.27 -24.58 4.50
C LYS A 182 6.46 -24.42 3.54
N SER A 183 6.30 -23.59 2.50
CA SER A 183 7.45 -23.19 1.69
C SER A 183 8.43 -22.36 2.53
N GLU A 184 9.72 -22.48 2.24
CA GLU A 184 10.78 -21.72 2.92
C GLU A 184 10.51 -20.22 2.88
N GLU A 185 10.11 -19.70 1.72
CA GLU A 185 9.77 -18.28 1.52
C GLU A 185 8.64 -17.79 2.43
N LEU A 186 7.58 -18.57 2.61
CA LEU A 186 6.45 -18.22 3.49
C LEU A 186 6.87 -18.21 4.96
N VAL A 187 7.63 -19.24 5.38
CA VAL A 187 8.09 -19.36 6.76
C VAL A 187 9.08 -18.26 7.11
N GLU A 188 10.08 -18.03 6.26
CA GLU A 188 11.06 -16.96 6.46
C GLU A 188 10.44 -15.58 6.34
N GLY A 189 9.57 -15.35 5.35
CA GLY A 189 8.85 -14.10 5.16
C GLY A 189 8.05 -13.72 6.42
N LYS A 190 7.24 -14.67 6.94
CA LYS A 190 6.51 -14.49 8.21
C LYS A 190 7.44 -14.16 9.37
N LYS A 191 8.53 -14.91 9.54
CA LYS A 191 9.50 -14.72 10.62
C LYS A 191 10.19 -13.36 10.57
N ASN A 192 10.60 -12.94 9.39
CA ASN A 192 11.27 -11.66 9.18
C ASN A 192 10.32 -10.49 9.46
N ILE A 193 9.09 -10.54 8.94
CA ILE A 193 8.07 -9.51 9.21
C ILE A 193 7.81 -9.42 10.73
N HIS A 194 7.58 -10.54 11.40
CA HIS A 194 7.35 -10.55 12.84
C HIS A 194 8.54 -9.95 13.61
N LYS A 195 9.78 -10.31 13.24
CA LYS A 195 11.00 -9.75 13.86
C LYS A 195 11.06 -8.23 13.72
N ASP A 196 10.72 -7.70 12.54
CA ASP A 196 10.81 -6.27 12.23
C ASP A 196 9.74 -5.44 12.96
N TYR A 197 8.61 -6.04 13.31
CA TYR A 197 7.47 -5.32 13.88
C TYR A 197 7.15 -5.64 15.33
N LYS A 198 7.68 -6.72 15.93
CA LYS A 198 7.38 -7.17 17.32
C LYS A 198 7.54 -6.13 18.42
N HIS A 199 8.33 -5.09 18.20
CA HIS A 199 8.55 -3.99 19.16
C HIS A 199 8.27 -2.61 18.52
N LYS A 200 7.66 -2.58 17.35
CA LYS A 200 7.49 -1.34 16.59
C LYS A 200 6.22 -0.60 17.01
N LYS A 201 6.39 0.67 17.35
CA LYS A 201 5.27 1.59 17.60
C LYS A 201 5.27 2.68 16.52
N ILE A 202 4.10 2.91 15.91
CA ILE A 202 3.91 3.93 14.87
C ILE A 202 2.68 4.74 15.26
N ASN A 203 2.82 6.05 15.39
CA ASN A 203 1.74 6.98 15.77
C ASN A 203 0.94 6.54 17.01
N GLY A 204 1.64 5.97 17.99
CA GLY A 204 1.04 5.48 19.24
C GLY A 204 0.43 4.08 19.17
N LEU A 205 0.35 3.46 18.00
CA LEU A 205 -0.10 2.10 17.81
C LEU A 205 1.03 1.10 18.04
N ASP A 206 0.73 0.04 18.78
CA ASP A 206 1.67 -1.05 19.07
C ASP A 206 1.52 -2.15 18.02
N PHE A 207 2.32 -2.08 16.96
CA PHE A 207 2.31 -3.07 15.89
C PHE A 207 2.80 -4.44 16.37
N GLY A 208 3.62 -4.53 17.42
CA GLY A 208 3.97 -5.80 18.03
C GLY A 208 2.73 -6.59 18.43
N LYS A 209 1.80 -5.96 19.14
CA LYS A 209 0.53 -6.58 19.54
C LYS A 209 -0.37 -6.94 18.34
N ILE A 210 -0.39 -6.10 17.31
CA ILE A 210 -1.18 -6.37 16.10
C ILE A 210 -0.66 -7.63 15.39
N PHE A 211 0.66 -7.82 15.34
CA PHE A 211 1.29 -9.00 14.70
C PHE A 211 1.31 -10.26 15.58
N GLU A 212 0.93 -10.17 16.88
CA GLU A 212 0.77 -11.32 17.77
C GLU A 212 -0.54 -12.10 17.53
N ILE A 213 -1.35 -11.73 16.53
CA ILE A 213 -2.57 -12.44 16.18
C ILE A 213 -2.21 -13.89 15.85
N SER A 214 -2.64 -14.82 16.72
CA SER A 214 -2.51 -16.26 16.54
C SER A 214 -3.67 -16.74 15.64
N PHE A 215 -3.33 -17.18 14.45
CA PHE A 215 -4.27 -17.94 13.61
C PHE A 215 -4.17 -19.42 13.89
#